data_c602d1fa25ce5a5e03a8a0e78b8a1278
#
_entry.id   c602d1fa25ce5a5e03a8a0e78b8a1278
#
_cell.length_a   1.000
_cell.length_b   1.000
_cell.length_c   1.000
_cell.angle_alpha   90.00
_cell.angle_beta   90.00
_cell.angle_gamma   90.00
#
_symmetry.space_group_name_H-M   'P 1'
#
loop_
_entity.id
_entity.type
_entity.pdbx_description
1 polymer ?
#
loop_
_entity_poly.entity_id
_entity_poly.type
_entity_poly.pdbx_seq_one_letter_code
_entity_poly.pdbx_strand_id
1 'polypeptide(L)'
;MTRARGWLAFVLVLLAPQVTAQARIDERWPLDSGGSVRIVSPFGRLRLLGWDADSLAVSGRLESGAGRFSATGDTHVRKLDAASRADLEVRVPRGATVWVKSATASIEVEGVDGTLDLSSEGGTIRVLGTPRDVTAETMDGSVELAGGTARARVKTVSGDILLRGASQDLGASTLSGRIIVRAAGWQRGGTGVQRGKFESVTGDIRFEGELGRGGVVEVESQSGAIEVRVPANTIADFDALTIGGAITNHLGDAQPKPRAAGTGQELRFATGTGGAQVTVRSFKGAIVLGPK
;
A
#
# COMPACT_ATOMS: atom_id res chain seq x y z
N MET A 1 41.63 72.98 -33.49
CA MET A 1 41.30 71.59 -33.97
C MET A 1 41.67 70.64 -32.88
N THR A 2 40.71 70.29 -32.03
CA THR A 2 40.93 69.44 -30.86
C THR A 2 40.02 68.21 -30.98
N ARG A 3 40.61 67.03 -31.15
CA ARG A 3 39.89 65.73 -31.27
C ARG A 3 39.62 65.16 -29.87
N ALA A 4 38.35 65.07 -29.50
CA ALA A 4 37.91 64.32 -28.31
C ALA A 4 37.89 62.82 -28.61
N ARG A 5 38.65 62.03 -27.83
CA ARG A 5 38.60 60.59 -27.83
C ARG A 5 37.59 60.15 -26.76
N GLY A 6 36.44 59.64 -27.24
CA GLY A 6 35.46 58.95 -26.35
C GLY A 6 35.95 57.58 -25.95
N TRP A 7 36.01 57.27 -24.66
CA TRP A 7 36.24 55.99 -24.10
C TRP A 7 34.87 55.31 -23.84
N LEU A 8 34.58 54.27 -24.60
CA LEU A 8 33.44 53.32 -24.28
C LEU A 8 33.90 52.37 -23.20
N ALA A 9 33.36 52.54 -22.00
CA ALA A 9 33.51 51.58 -20.96
C ALA A 9 32.52 50.41 -21.15
N PHE A 10 33.04 49.24 -21.47
CA PHE A 10 32.26 48.00 -21.57
C PHE A 10 32.04 47.47 -20.14
N VAL A 11 30.82 47.58 -19.61
CA VAL A 11 30.44 46.99 -18.33
C VAL A 11 30.13 45.50 -18.60
N LEU A 12 31.07 44.63 -18.24
CA LEU A 12 30.89 43.17 -18.25
C LEU A 12 30.05 42.80 -17.03
N VAL A 13 28.73 42.55 -17.24
CA VAL A 13 27.87 41.99 -16.20
C VAL A 13 28.16 40.49 -16.08
N LEU A 14 28.95 40.11 -15.09
CA LEU A 14 29.14 38.72 -14.68
C LEU A 14 27.83 38.20 -14.05
N LEU A 15 27.04 37.49 -14.83
CA LEU A 15 25.96 36.64 -14.30
C LEU A 15 26.59 35.49 -13.53
N ALA A 16 26.74 35.63 -12.22
CA ALA A 16 27.08 34.55 -11.36
C ALA A 16 25.92 33.50 -11.36
N PRO A 17 26.20 32.20 -11.59
CA PRO A 17 25.16 31.20 -11.47
C PRO A 17 24.63 31.21 -10.02
N GLN A 18 23.34 31.43 -9.89
CA GLN A 18 22.67 31.29 -8.60
C GLN A 18 22.74 29.80 -8.21
N VAL A 19 23.72 29.44 -7.40
CA VAL A 19 23.76 28.12 -6.75
C VAL A 19 22.61 28.14 -5.76
N THR A 20 21.52 27.47 -6.12
CA THR A 20 20.40 27.21 -5.23
C THR A 20 20.91 26.28 -4.12
N ALA A 21 21.21 26.85 -2.95
CA ALA A 21 21.68 26.09 -1.80
C ALA A 21 20.55 25.17 -1.30
N GLN A 22 20.68 23.86 -1.50
CA GLN A 22 19.81 22.86 -0.88
C GLN A 22 20.06 22.86 0.62
N ALA A 23 19.01 23.03 1.43
CA ALA A 23 19.12 22.90 2.87
C ALA A 23 19.23 21.41 3.24
N ARG A 24 20.34 21.05 3.90
CA ARG A 24 20.55 19.70 4.44
C ARG A 24 19.94 19.60 5.84
N ILE A 25 19.24 18.51 6.08
CA ILE A 25 18.72 18.14 7.40
C ILE A 25 19.56 16.97 7.91
N ASP A 26 19.94 17.01 9.17
CA ASP A 26 20.61 15.92 9.90
C ASP A 26 20.37 16.15 11.39
N GLU A 27 19.24 15.64 11.86
CA GLU A 27 18.77 15.91 13.23
C GLU A 27 18.32 14.61 13.91
N ARG A 28 18.45 14.58 15.24
CA ARG A 28 18.10 13.41 16.06
C ARG A 28 17.44 13.85 17.37
N TRP A 29 16.41 13.14 17.76
CA TRP A 29 15.68 13.38 19.01
C TRP A 29 15.41 12.06 19.73
N PRO A 30 15.31 12.07 21.06
CA PRO A 30 14.83 10.92 21.81
C PRO A 30 13.37 10.63 21.43
N LEU A 31 13.05 9.35 21.31
CA LEU A 31 11.70 8.84 21.06
C LEU A 31 11.61 7.44 21.66
N ASP A 32 10.59 7.21 22.47
CA ASP A 32 10.35 5.91 23.10
C ASP A 32 10.16 4.79 22.07
N SER A 33 10.48 3.56 22.43
CA SER A 33 10.38 2.38 21.54
C SER A 33 8.98 2.16 20.97
N GLY A 34 7.93 2.53 21.70
CA GLY A 34 6.52 2.54 21.24
C GLY A 34 5.99 3.94 20.90
N GLY A 35 6.87 4.91 20.76
CA GLY A 35 6.50 6.31 20.51
C GLY A 35 5.79 6.50 19.16
N SER A 36 5.19 7.67 19.00
CA SER A 36 4.39 8.01 17.84
C SER A 36 5.05 9.09 17.01
N VAL A 37 5.07 8.93 15.69
CA VAL A 37 5.62 9.92 14.75
C VAL A 37 4.56 10.30 13.73
N ARG A 38 4.30 11.59 13.59
CA ARG A 38 3.45 12.14 12.54
C ARG A 38 4.29 12.92 11.55
N ILE A 39 4.22 12.56 10.28
CA ILE A 39 5.03 13.13 9.22
C ILE A 39 4.11 13.75 8.17
N VAL A 40 4.34 15.01 7.86
CA VAL A 40 3.72 15.69 6.72
C VAL A 40 4.84 16.04 5.75
N SER A 41 4.82 15.40 4.59
CA SER A 41 5.80 15.63 3.51
C SER A 41 5.07 15.62 2.17
N PRO A 42 4.65 16.78 1.65
CA PRO A 42 3.75 16.84 0.51
C PRO A 42 4.38 16.33 -0.79
N PHE A 43 5.68 16.53 -1.00
CA PHE A 43 6.35 16.23 -2.28
C PHE A 43 7.72 15.61 -2.05
N GLY A 44 8.20 14.83 -3.02
CA GLY A 44 9.54 14.25 -3.03
C GLY A 44 9.55 12.77 -2.66
N ARG A 45 10.47 12.36 -1.80
CA ARG A 45 10.60 10.98 -1.33
C ARG A 45 10.71 10.93 0.19
N LEU A 46 9.96 10.02 0.78
CA LEU A 46 10.03 9.72 2.20
C LEU A 46 10.42 8.24 2.38
N ARG A 47 11.57 7.99 2.94
CA ARG A 47 12.03 6.65 3.31
C ARG A 47 12.01 6.52 4.84
N LEU A 48 11.22 5.57 5.33
CA LEU A 48 11.07 5.26 6.75
C LEU A 48 11.79 3.95 7.06
N LEU A 49 12.70 3.97 8.01
CA LEU A 49 13.48 2.81 8.42
C LEU A 49 13.27 2.50 9.90
N GLY A 50 12.86 1.29 10.22
CA GLY A 50 12.84 0.80 11.60
C GLY A 50 14.23 0.49 12.09
N TRP A 51 14.58 0.91 13.32
CA TRP A 51 15.85 0.60 13.96
C TRP A 51 15.71 0.25 15.45
N ASP A 52 16.78 -0.29 16.04
CA ASP A 52 16.78 -0.75 17.43
C ASP A 52 17.30 0.34 18.40
N ALA A 53 16.90 1.60 18.19
CA ALA A 53 17.31 2.71 19.05
C ALA A 53 16.09 3.51 19.50
N ASP A 54 16.09 3.94 20.77
CA ASP A 54 15.05 4.79 21.36
C ASP A 54 15.22 6.25 20.92
N SER A 55 15.15 6.46 19.62
CA SER A 55 15.33 7.80 19.04
C SER A 55 14.74 7.86 17.62
N LEU A 56 14.38 9.07 17.24
CA LEU A 56 14.03 9.48 15.89
C LEU A 56 15.23 10.18 15.27
N ALA A 57 15.67 9.75 14.10
CA ALA A 57 16.66 10.48 13.31
C ALA A 57 16.10 10.84 11.96
N VAL A 58 16.38 12.05 11.50
CA VAL A 58 15.96 12.57 10.20
C VAL A 58 17.16 13.08 9.46
N SER A 59 17.40 12.57 8.28
CA SER A 59 18.42 13.06 7.36
C SER A 59 17.82 13.28 5.98
N GLY A 60 18.36 14.24 5.24
CA GLY A 60 17.87 14.51 3.90
C GLY A 60 18.16 15.90 3.36
N ARG A 61 17.40 16.26 2.34
CA ARG A 61 17.55 17.53 1.62
C ARG A 61 16.18 18.14 1.35
N LEU A 62 16.08 19.43 1.55
CA LEU A 62 14.96 20.24 1.07
C LEU A 62 15.35 20.91 -0.25
N GLU A 63 14.42 20.94 -1.18
CA GLU A 63 14.57 21.78 -2.37
C GLU A 63 14.55 23.24 -1.96
N SER A 64 15.50 24.03 -2.50
CA SER A 64 15.68 25.44 -2.14
C SER A 64 14.48 26.29 -2.55
N GLY A 65 14.11 27.19 -1.66
CA GLY A 65 12.95 28.08 -1.75
C GLY A 65 12.41 28.40 -0.36
N ALA A 66 11.15 28.66 -0.21
CA ALA A 66 10.50 28.98 1.06
C ALA A 66 10.23 27.75 1.97
N GLY A 67 10.84 26.60 1.69
CA GLY A 67 10.59 25.35 2.43
C GLY A 67 11.21 25.37 3.82
N ARG A 68 10.38 25.14 4.84
CA ARG A 68 10.82 24.94 6.23
C ARG A 68 10.63 23.49 6.61
N PHE A 69 11.64 22.92 7.25
CA PHE A 69 11.50 21.70 8.02
C PHE A 69 11.29 22.09 9.47
N SER A 70 10.36 21.46 10.14
CA SER A 70 10.17 21.62 11.58
C SER A 70 9.93 20.27 12.25
N ALA A 71 10.50 20.12 13.43
CA ALA A 71 10.27 18.99 14.30
C ALA A 71 9.80 19.48 15.66
N THR A 72 8.64 19.04 16.11
CA THR A 72 8.02 19.46 17.38
C THR A 72 7.52 18.25 18.15
N GLY A 73 7.36 18.37 19.46
CA GLY A 73 6.86 17.31 20.32
C GLY A 73 7.87 16.88 21.38
N ASP A 74 7.61 15.74 22.01
CA ASP A 74 8.37 15.18 23.13
C ASP A 74 8.89 13.75 22.81
N THR A 75 9.24 12.95 23.82
CA THR A 75 9.72 11.58 23.67
C THR A 75 8.63 10.57 23.31
N HIS A 76 7.36 10.90 23.50
CA HIS A 76 6.23 10.02 23.22
C HIS A 76 5.60 10.30 21.86
N VAL A 77 5.53 11.58 21.48
CA VAL A 77 4.92 12.02 20.23
C VAL A 77 5.78 13.07 19.54
N ARG A 78 6.17 12.80 18.32
CA ARG A 78 6.95 13.72 17.49
C ARG A 78 6.22 14.04 16.20
N LYS A 79 6.16 15.31 15.84
CA LYS A 79 5.62 15.79 14.57
C LYS A 79 6.73 16.34 13.71
N LEU A 80 6.83 15.85 12.48
CA LEU A 80 7.73 16.33 11.43
C LEU A 80 6.90 16.99 10.32
N ASP A 81 7.32 18.13 9.87
CA ASP A 81 6.62 18.92 8.85
C ASP A 81 7.63 19.46 7.83
N ALA A 82 7.50 19.05 6.58
CA ALA A 82 8.31 19.55 5.47
C ALA A 82 7.39 20.35 4.53
N ALA A 83 7.52 21.67 4.51
CA ALA A 83 6.63 22.53 3.74
C ALA A 83 6.92 22.58 2.23
N SER A 84 7.98 21.93 1.75
CA SER A 84 8.39 21.89 0.35
C SER A 84 8.76 20.49 -0.09
N ARG A 85 9.17 20.32 -1.35
CA ARG A 85 9.74 19.07 -1.84
C ARG A 85 10.95 18.69 -0.99
N ALA A 86 10.91 17.47 -0.46
CA ALA A 86 11.94 16.95 0.41
C ALA A 86 12.27 15.50 0.06
N ASP A 87 13.55 15.16 0.07
CA ASP A 87 14.01 13.78 0.06
C ASP A 87 14.52 13.46 1.46
N LEU A 88 13.69 12.77 2.24
CA LEU A 88 13.92 12.48 3.65
C LEU A 88 14.11 10.99 3.89
N GLU A 89 15.13 10.67 4.68
CA GLU A 89 15.26 9.39 5.37
C GLU A 89 14.97 9.61 6.86
N VAL A 90 13.97 8.91 7.35
CA VAL A 90 13.51 9.00 8.75
C VAL A 90 13.67 7.64 9.41
N ARG A 91 14.48 7.56 10.44
CA ARG A 91 14.68 6.35 11.24
C ARG A 91 13.86 6.44 12.51
N VAL A 92 13.03 5.44 12.74
CA VAL A 92 12.12 5.35 13.89
C VAL A 92 12.37 4.05 14.67
N PRO A 93 12.09 3.99 15.97
CA PRO A 93 12.07 2.71 16.69
C PRO A 93 11.16 1.71 15.98
N ARG A 94 11.55 0.43 15.91
CA ARG A 94 10.77 -0.60 15.20
C ARG A 94 9.32 -0.69 15.66
N GLY A 95 9.06 -0.54 16.95
CA GLY A 95 7.73 -0.60 17.53
C GLY A 95 6.89 0.67 17.38
N ALA A 96 7.41 1.72 16.77
CA ALA A 96 6.77 3.01 16.68
C ALA A 96 5.44 2.96 15.91
N THR A 97 4.53 3.87 16.26
CA THR A 97 3.33 4.16 15.50
C THR A 97 3.59 5.34 14.58
N VAL A 98 3.43 5.16 13.28
CA VAL A 98 3.79 6.19 12.29
C VAL A 98 2.58 6.58 11.47
N TRP A 99 2.29 7.89 11.43
CA TRP A 99 1.31 8.51 10.53
C TRP A 99 2.05 9.34 9.48
N VAL A 100 1.76 9.09 8.23
CA VAL A 100 2.30 9.86 7.11
C VAL A 100 1.16 10.46 6.30
N LYS A 101 1.26 11.74 6.05
CA LYS A 101 0.39 12.43 5.08
C LYS A 101 1.23 13.09 3.99
N SER A 102 0.91 12.77 2.75
CA SER A 102 1.58 13.30 1.57
C SER A 102 0.57 13.73 0.49
N ALA A 103 0.98 14.62 -0.39
CA ALA A 103 0.27 14.87 -1.64
C ALA A 103 0.79 13.92 -2.74
N THR A 104 2.06 14.02 -3.12
CA THR A 104 2.63 13.19 -4.20
C THR A 104 3.99 12.59 -3.88
N ALA A 105 4.46 12.68 -2.62
CA ALA A 105 5.71 12.02 -2.26
C ALA A 105 5.57 10.50 -2.33
N SER A 106 6.59 9.84 -2.84
CA SER A 106 6.70 8.39 -2.71
C SER A 106 7.06 8.03 -1.27
N ILE A 107 6.34 7.08 -0.69
CA ILE A 107 6.52 6.61 0.69
C ILE A 107 7.06 5.19 0.64
N GLU A 108 8.25 4.98 1.18
CA GLU A 108 8.89 3.68 1.33
C GLU A 108 9.13 3.40 2.82
N VAL A 109 8.62 2.29 3.33
CA VAL A 109 8.76 1.89 4.73
C VAL A 109 9.44 0.54 4.79
N GLU A 110 10.47 0.41 5.63
CA GLU A 110 11.23 -0.82 5.80
C GLU A 110 11.51 -1.10 7.27
N GLY A 111 11.20 -2.30 7.74
CA GLY A 111 11.58 -2.80 9.06
C GLY A 111 10.88 -2.11 10.24
N VAL A 112 9.73 -1.49 10.04
CA VAL A 112 8.86 -0.99 11.12
C VAL A 112 7.85 -2.08 11.47
N ASP A 113 7.84 -2.51 12.73
CA ASP A 113 7.00 -3.61 13.23
C ASP A 113 5.74 -3.09 13.97
N GLY A 114 5.66 -1.78 14.19
CA GLY A 114 4.54 -1.12 14.85
C GLY A 114 3.30 -0.94 13.98
N THR A 115 2.62 0.18 14.15
CA THR A 115 1.41 0.53 13.38
C THR A 115 1.74 1.60 12.35
N LEU A 116 1.27 1.41 11.12
CA LEU A 116 1.46 2.33 10.01
C LEU A 116 0.12 2.86 9.50
N ASP A 117 0.00 4.17 9.40
CA ASP A 117 -1.12 4.87 8.77
C ASP A 117 -0.54 5.82 7.71
N LEU A 118 -0.65 5.42 6.45
CA LEU A 118 0.02 6.05 5.32
C LEU A 118 -1.02 6.58 4.33
N SER A 119 -1.03 7.88 4.12
CA SER A 119 -1.96 8.56 3.20
C SER A 119 -1.19 9.39 2.18
N SER A 120 -1.52 9.20 0.90
CA SER A 120 -0.99 9.98 -0.22
C SER A 120 -2.11 10.29 -1.22
N GLU A 121 -2.06 11.43 -1.90
CA GLU A 121 -2.99 11.68 -3.00
C GLU A 121 -2.50 11.00 -4.30
N GLY A 122 -1.22 11.15 -4.68
CA GLY A 122 -0.70 10.62 -5.94
C GLY A 122 0.63 9.86 -5.83
N GLY A 123 1.17 9.68 -4.63
CA GLY A 123 2.45 8.99 -4.42
C GLY A 123 2.31 7.48 -4.28
N THR A 124 3.31 6.74 -4.71
CA THR A 124 3.39 5.29 -4.47
C THR A 124 3.71 5.01 -3.00
N ILE A 125 3.03 4.03 -2.42
CA ILE A 125 3.28 3.55 -1.06
C ILE A 125 3.85 2.13 -1.13
N ARG A 126 5.04 1.92 -0.56
CA ARG A 126 5.68 0.63 -0.48
C ARG A 126 6.07 0.31 0.96
N VAL A 127 5.62 -0.82 1.47
CA VAL A 127 5.93 -1.29 2.82
C VAL A 127 6.60 -2.65 2.75
N LEU A 128 7.80 -2.75 3.30
CA LEU A 128 8.61 -3.96 3.38
C LEU A 128 8.83 -4.34 4.85
N GLY A 129 8.44 -5.54 5.23
CA GLY A 129 8.60 -6.02 6.61
C GLY A 129 7.33 -6.66 7.16
N THR A 130 7.23 -6.66 8.48
CA THR A 130 6.14 -7.34 9.21
C THR A 130 5.46 -6.42 10.22
N PRO A 131 4.94 -5.26 9.80
CA PRO A 131 4.21 -4.37 10.68
C PRO A 131 2.98 -5.08 11.26
N ARG A 132 2.61 -4.72 12.48
CA ARG A 132 1.43 -5.27 13.13
C ARG A 132 0.15 -4.87 12.41
N ASP A 133 -0.02 -3.59 12.16
CA ASP A 133 -1.19 -3.03 11.49
C ASP A 133 -0.75 -2.04 10.41
N VAL A 134 -1.37 -2.13 9.22
CA VAL A 134 -1.14 -1.20 8.13
C VAL A 134 -2.46 -0.69 7.60
N THR A 135 -2.60 0.64 7.59
CA THR A 135 -3.60 1.34 6.78
C THR A 135 -2.87 2.14 5.72
N ALA A 136 -3.17 1.92 4.45
CA ALA A 136 -2.56 2.65 3.34
C ALA A 136 -3.65 3.14 2.40
N GLU A 137 -3.70 4.44 2.18
CA GLU A 137 -4.70 5.07 1.32
C GLU A 137 -4.04 5.98 0.29
N THR A 138 -4.44 5.85 -0.97
CA THR A 138 -3.98 6.75 -2.04
C THR A 138 -5.09 6.98 -3.07
N MET A 139 -5.04 8.07 -3.82
CA MET A 139 -5.98 8.28 -4.93
C MET A 139 -5.42 7.66 -6.22
N ASP A 140 -4.25 8.11 -6.68
CA ASP A 140 -3.69 7.69 -7.96
C ASP A 140 -2.40 6.85 -7.84
N GLY A 141 -1.90 6.64 -6.63
CA GLY A 141 -0.68 5.87 -6.39
C GLY A 141 -0.93 4.38 -6.25
N SER A 142 0.05 3.58 -6.62
CA SER A 142 0.03 2.15 -6.34
C SER A 142 0.47 1.85 -4.91
N VAL A 143 -0.06 0.78 -4.32
CA VAL A 143 0.31 0.32 -2.99
C VAL A 143 0.89 -1.08 -3.06
N GLU A 144 2.10 -1.26 -2.54
CA GLU A 144 2.76 -2.57 -2.39
C GLU A 144 3.05 -2.85 -0.92
N LEU A 145 2.52 -3.96 -0.40
CA LEU A 145 2.89 -4.52 0.90
C LEU A 145 3.61 -5.85 0.68
N ALA A 146 4.81 -6.00 1.24
CA ALA A 146 5.59 -7.22 1.13
C ALA A 146 6.17 -7.62 2.49
N GLY A 147 5.95 -8.89 2.87
CA GLY A 147 6.44 -9.48 4.13
C GLY A 147 5.32 -10.12 4.95
N GLY A 148 4.38 -9.36 5.40
CA GLY A 148 3.24 -9.84 6.14
C GLY A 148 2.76 -8.83 7.17
N THR A 149 1.56 -9.04 7.71
CA THR A 149 0.99 -8.17 8.73
C THR A 149 -0.16 -8.90 9.45
N ALA A 150 -0.44 -8.56 10.69
CA ALA A 150 -1.62 -9.09 11.35
C ALA A 150 -2.89 -8.52 10.69
N ARG A 151 -2.87 -7.21 10.37
CA ARG A 151 -3.99 -6.55 9.68
C ARG A 151 -3.48 -5.58 8.63
N ALA A 152 -4.06 -5.65 7.43
CA ALA A 152 -3.87 -4.64 6.38
C ALA A 152 -5.22 -4.11 5.88
N ARG A 153 -5.30 -2.81 5.71
CA ARG A 153 -6.39 -2.11 5.03
C ARG A 153 -5.80 -1.20 3.99
N VAL A 154 -6.05 -1.50 2.72
CA VAL A 154 -5.47 -0.76 1.60
C VAL A 154 -6.58 -0.25 0.71
N LYS A 155 -6.54 1.04 0.39
CA LYS A 155 -7.50 1.68 -0.50
C LYS A 155 -6.79 2.54 -1.54
N THR A 156 -7.26 2.44 -2.77
CA THR A 156 -6.86 3.35 -3.85
C THR A 156 -8.05 3.67 -4.74
N VAL A 157 -7.98 4.73 -5.51
CA VAL A 157 -9.00 5.02 -6.52
C VAL A 157 -8.58 4.42 -7.86
N SER A 158 -7.39 4.73 -8.37
CA SER A 158 -6.94 4.28 -9.69
C SER A 158 -5.65 3.45 -9.69
N GLY A 159 -4.96 3.36 -8.56
CA GLY A 159 -3.69 2.62 -8.46
C GLY A 159 -3.87 1.11 -8.26
N ASP A 160 -2.88 0.34 -8.66
CA ASP A 160 -2.81 -1.08 -8.41
C ASP A 160 -2.46 -1.37 -6.93
N ILE A 161 -3.03 -2.44 -6.38
CA ILE A 161 -2.74 -2.94 -5.04
C ILE A 161 -2.07 -4.29 -5.15
N LEU A 162 -0.89 -4.43 -4.54
CA LEU A 162 -0.13 -5.66 -4.48
C LEU A 162 0.18 -6.05 -3.03
N LEU A 163 -0.45 -7.10 -2.55
CA LEU A 163 -0.24 -7.65 -1.22
C LEU A 163 0.49 -8.99 -1.32
N ARG A 164 1.68 -9.09 -0.70
CA ARG A 164 2.50 -10.30 -0.69
C ARG A 164 2.92 -10.66 0.72
N GLY A 165 2.77 -11.91 1.09
CA GLY A 165 3.29 -12.43 2.36
C GLY A 165 2.20 -13.00 3.26
N ALA A 166 2.60 -13.31 4.50
CA ALA A 166 1.73 -13.94 5.47
C ALA A 166 0.88 -12.90 6.20
N SER A 167 -0.42 -12.97 6.06
CA SER A 167 -1.33 -12.03 6.71
C SER A 167 -2.64 -12.72 7.10
N GLN A 168 -3.21 -12.29 8.24
CA GLN A 168 -4.42 -12.89 8.77
C GLN A 168 -5.69 -12.14 8.37
N ASP A 169 -5.65 -10.81 8.39
CA ASP A 169 -6.81 -9.97 8.13
C ASP A 169 -6.47 -8.94 7.05
N LEU A 170 -6.97 -9.17 5.84
CA LEU A 170 -6.66 -8.38 4.66
C LEU A 170 -7.91 -7.69 4.11
N GLY A 171 -7.82 -6.41 3.86
CA GLY A 171 -8.81 -5.65 3.10
C GLY A 171 -8.12 -4.84 2.02
N ALA A 172 -8.60 -4.95 0.78
CA ALA A 172 -8.15 -4.12 -0.31
C ALA A 172 -9.33 -3.66 -1.15
N SER A 173 -9.38 -2.38 -1.46
CA SER A 173 -10.42 -1.83 -2.32
C SER A 173 -9.87 -0.82 -3.31
N THR A 174 -10.36 -0.88 -4.54
CA THR A 174 -10.01 0.06 -5.61
C THR A 174 -11.22 0.36 -6.48
N LEU A 175 -11.20 1.51 -7.16
CA LEU A 175 -12.23 1.80 -8.16
C LEU A 175 -11.83 1.21 -9.53
N SER A 176 -10.59 1.40 -9.98
CA SER A 176 -10.18 1.00 -11.33
C SER A 176 -8.85 0.24 -11.41
N GLY A 177 -8.05 0.23 -10.35
CA GLY A 177 -6.79 -0.52 -10.32
C GLY A 177 -6.98 -2.02 -10.12
N ARG A 178 -5.96 -2.80 -10.38
CA ARG A 178 -5.95 -4.24 -10.11
C ARG A 178 -5.62 -4.53 -8.65
N ILE A 179 -6.23 -5.57 -8.11
CA ILE A 179 -5.89 -6.10 -6.80
C ILE A 179 -5.21 -7.45 -7.00
N ILE A 180 -3.96 -7.58 -6.57
CA ILE A 180 -3.21 -8.82 -6.60
C ILE A 180 -2.81 -9.18 -5.18
N VAL A 181 -3.33 -10.30 -4.70
CA VAL A 181 -3.04 -10.84 -3.37
C VAL A 181 -2.31 -12.15 -3.53
N ARG A 182 -1.10 -12.24 -2.97
CA ARG A 182 -0.31 -13.47 -2.86
C ARG A 182 -0.06 -13.77 -1.40
N ALA A 183 -1.05 -14.36 -0.76
CA ALA A 183 -0.99 -14.72 0.63
C ALA A 183 -0.22 -16.05 0.79
N ALA A 184 0.99 -15.98 1.33
CA ALA A 184 1.72 -17.18 1.74
C ALA A 184 1.21 -17.64 3.10
N GLY A 185 1.20 -18.95 3.33
CA GLY A 185 1.00 -19.49 4.67
C GLY A 185 2.11 -18.98 5.60
N TRP A 186 1.77 -18.66 6.82
CA TRP A 186 2.75 -18.25 7.83
C TRP A 186 3.68 -19.42 8.14
N GLN A 187 4.98 -19.31 7.88
CA GLN A 187 5.97 -20.40 7.94
C GLN A 187 6.21 -21.04 9.32
N ARG A 188 5.47 -20.71 10.37
CA ARG A 188 5.55 -21.34 11.70
C ARG A 188 4.19 -21.46 12.36
N GLY A 189 3.31 -22.31 11.78
CA GLY A 189 1.99 -22.60 12.38
C GLY A 189 0.92 -21.55 12.10
N GLY A 190 1.13 -20.71 11.13
CA GLY A 190 0.17 -19.72 10.68
C GLY A 190 -0.89 -20.34 9.79
N THR A 191 -2.09 -19.95 10.05
CA THR A 191 -3.34 -20.59 9.63
C THR A 191 -3.88 -20.02 8.31
N GLY A 192 -3.06 -19.38 7.47
CA GLY A 192 -3.52 -18.73 6.25
C GLY A 192 -4.40 -17.48 6.52
N VAL A 193 -5.10 -17.00 5.51
CA VAL A 193 -5.99 -15.85 5.62
C VAL A 193 -7.21 -16.21 6.43
N GLN A 194 -7.44 -15.52 7.55
CA GLN A 194 -8.61 -15.67 8.40
C GLN A 194 -9.76 -14.77 7.96
N ARG A 195 -9.45 -13.55 7.52
CA ARG A 195 -10.41 -12.63 6.93
C ARG A 195 -9.78 -11.96 5.70
N GLY A 196 -10.46 -12.08 4.57
CA GLY A 196 -10.10 -11.40 3.34
C GLY A 196 -11.30 -10.67 2.78
N LYS A 197 -11.17 -9.38 2.46
CA LYS A 197 -12.19 -8.63 1.75
C LYS A 197 -11.55 -7.83 0.63
N PHE A 198 -11.91 -8.16 -0.61
CA PHE A 198 -11.32 -7.56 -1.80
C PHE A 198 -12.41 -7.04 -2.71
N GLU A 199 -12.39 -5.74 -2.98
CA GLU A 199 -13.44 -5.05 -3.72
C GLU A 199 -12.86 -4.20 -4.85
N SER A 200 -13.43 -4.32 -6.05
CA SER A 200 -13.11 -3.47 -7.20
C SER A 200 -14.36 -3.09 -7.97
N VAL A 201 -14.36 -1.93 -8.63
CA VAL A 201 -15.44 -1.59 -9.55
C VAL A 201 -15.09 -2.07 -10.96
N THR A 202 -13.95 -1.67 -11.51
CA THR A 202 -13.58 -2.04 -12.89
C THR A 202 -12.30 -2.86 -13.01
N GLY A 203 -11.47 -2.87 -11.96
CA GLY A 203 -10.20 -3.59 -11.96
C GLY A 203 -10.36 -5.07 -11.69
N ASP A 204 -9.45 -5.86 -12.22
CA ASP A 204 -9.39 -7.29 -11.98
C ASP A 204 -8.89 -7.59 -10.55
N ILE A 205 -9.40 -8.68 -9.97
CA ILE A 205 -8.97 -9.16 -8.65
C ILE A 205 -8.38 -10.56 -8.80
N ARG A 206 -7.14 -10.71 -8.37
CA ARG A 206 -6.48 -12.01 -8.28
C ARG A 206 -6.10 -12.30 -6.84
N PHE A 207 -6.72 -13.31 -6.28
CA PHE A 207 -6.36 -13.88 -4.98
C PHE A 207 -5.65 -15.21 -5.19
N GLU A 208 -4.47 -15.34 -4.62
CA GLU A 208 -3.67 -16.56 -4.59
C GLU A 208 -3.17 -16.78 -3.16
N GLY A 209 -3.67 -17.81 -2.47
CA GLY A 209 -3.23 -17.98 -1.09
C GLY A 209 -3.86 -19.15 -0.36
N GLU A 210 -3.32 -19.38 0.85
CA GLU A 210 -3.85 -20.36 1.79
C GLU A 210 -4.94 -19.73 2.64
N LEU A 211 -6.00 -20.48 2.88
CA LEU A 211 -7.12 -20.09 3.74
C LEU A 211 -6.95 -20.69 5.13
N GLY A 212 -7.22 -19.88 6.13
CA GLY A 212 -7.25 -20.37 7.51
C GLY A 212 -8.49 -21.21 7.78
N ARG A 213 -8.39 -22.15 8.71
CA ARG A 213 -9.56 -22.96 9.15
C ARG A 213 -10.64 -22.02 9.70
N GLY A 214 -11.86 -22.13 9.18
CA GLY A 214 -12.95 -21.21 9.52
C GLY A 214 -12.76 -19.78 9.01
N GLY A 215 -11.78 -19.57 8.14
CA GLY A 215 -11.54 -18.26 7.54
C GLY A 215 -12.66 -17.84 6.59
N VAL A 216 -12.83 -16.54 6.41
CA VAL A 216 -13.83 -15.96 5.50
C VAL A 216 -13.13 -15.07 4.49
N VAL A 217 -13.34 -15.36 3.20
CA VAL A 217 -12.81 -14.56 2.11
C VAL A 217 -13.94 -14.11 1.19
N GLU A 218 -14.09 -12.83 1.04
CA GLU A 218 -15.06 -12.16 0.16
C GLU A 218 -14.34 -11.44 -0.95
N VAL A 219 -14.75 -11.71 -2.20
CA VAL A 219 -14.17 -11.07 -3.39
C VAL A 219 -15.31 -10.55 -4.25
N GLU A 220 -15.33 -9.24 -4.46
CA GLU A 220 -16.40 -8.57 -5.19
C GLU A 220 -15.85 -7.66 -6.29
N SER A 221 -16.40 -7.79 -7.51
CA SER A 221 -16.11 -6.87 -8.61
C SER A 221 -17.39 -6.52 -9.37
N GLN A 222 -17.50 -5.27 -9.81
CA GLN A 222 -18.62 -4.90 -10.66
C GLN A 222 -18.40 -5.33 -12.12
N SER A 223 -17.20 -5.11 -12.67
CA SER A 223 -16.93 -5.45 -14.08
C SER A 223 -15.59 -6.13 -14.36
N GLY A 224 -14.64 -6.07 -13.42
CA GLY A 224 -13.36 -6.76 -13.54
C GLY A 224 -13.47 -8.27 -13.38
N ALA A 225 -12.58 -9.00 -13.98
CA ALA A 225 -12.46 -10.44 -13.80
C ALA A 225 -11.96 -10.78 -12.38
N ILE A 226 -12.45 -11.90 -11.83
CA ILE A 226 -12.03 -12.40 -10.53
C ILE A 226 -11.38 -13.77 -10.71
N GLU A 227 -10.17 -13.90 -10.22
CA GLU A 227 -9.44 -15.17 -10.18
C GLU A 227 -9.10 -15.51 -8.72
N VAL A 228 -9.57 -16.67 -8.24
CA VAL A 228 -9.28 -17.21 -6.91
C VAL A 228 -8.53 -18.51 -7.06
N ARG A 229 -7.28 -18.52 -6.57
CA ARG A 229 -6.41 -19.70 -6.55
C ARG A 229 -6.07 -20.11 -5.13
N VAL A 230 -6.36 -21.34 -4.80
CA VAL A 230 -6.08 -21.94 -3.48
C VAL A 230 -5.35 -23.26 -3.64
N PRO A 231 -4.60 -23.75 -2.63
CA PRO A 231 -4.03 -25.09 -2.69
C PRO A 231 -5.08 -26.16 -3.01
N ALA A 232 -4.71 -27.17 -3.80
CA ALA A 232 -5.63 -28.22 -4.25
C ALA A 232 -6.29 -29.02 -3.09
N ASN A 233 -5.61 -29.05 -1.94
CA ASN A 233 -6.11 -29.72 -0.71
C ASN A 233 -6.85 -28.76 0.25
N THR A 234 -7.20 -27.57 -0.20
CA THR A 234 -7.95 -26.61 0.63
C THR A 234 -9.34 -27.15 0.93
N ILE A 235 -9.72 -27.12 2.21
CA ILE A 235 -11.08 -27.42 2.66
C ILE A 235 -11.85 -26.12 2.80
N ALA A 236 -12.85 -25.91 1.94
CA ALA A 236 -13.64 -24.68 1.94
C ALA A 236 -15.02 -24.87 1.29
N ASP A 237 -15.96 -24.02 1.68
CA ASP A 237 -17.25 -23.84 1.04
C ASP A 237 -17.14 -22.67 0.07
N PHE A 238 -17.40 -22.91 -1.20
CA PHE A 238 -17.36 -21.91 -2.26
C PHE A 238 -18.77 -21.49 -2.69
N ASP A 239 -19.03 -20.21 -2.73
CA ASP A 239 -20.25 -19.59 -3.26
C ASP A 239 -19.87 -18.51 -4.28
N ALA A 240 -19.94 -18.83 -5.56
CA ALA A 240 -19.62 -17.93 -6.65
C ALA A 240 -20.88 -17.55 -7.45
N LEU A 241 -20.99 -16.27 -7.81
CA LEU A 241 -22.13 -15.76 -8.57
C LEU A 241 -21.68 -14.63 -9.52
N THR A 242 -22.11 -14.73 -10.76
CA THR A 242 -21.98 -13.64 -11.73
C THR A 242 -23.30 -13.40 -12.45
N ILE A 243 -23.57 -12.15 -12.84
CA ILE A 243 -24.81 -11.79 -13.57
C ILE A 243 -24.57 -11.77 -15.08
N GLY A 244 -23.45 -11.23 -15.54
CA GLY A 244 -23.16 -11.09 -16.97
C GLY A 244 -21.91 -11.83 -17.44
N GLY A 245 -21.16 -12.44 -16.52
CA GLY A 245 -19.95 -13.20 -16.84
C GLY A 245 -20.17 -14.70 -16.91
N ALA A 246 -19.05 -15.44 -17.02
CA ALA A 246 -19.02 -16.90 -16.91
C ALA A 246 -18.25 -17.32 -15.67
N ILE A 247 -18.61 -18.47 -15.08
CA ILE A 247 -17.86 -19.09 -13.99
C ILE A 247 -17.11 -20.30 -14.54
N THR A 248 -15.82 -20.39 -14.29
CA THR A 248 -14.98 -21.54 -14.60
C THR A 248 -14.45 -22.15 -13.30
N ASN A 249 -14.69 -23.44 -13.08
CA ASN A 249 -14.24 -24.15 -11.90
C ASN A 249 -13.23 -25.23 -12.25
N HIS A 250 -12.05 -25.13 -11.63
CA HIS A 250 -10.98 -26.14 -11.71
C HIS A 250 -10.64 -26.77 -10.35
N LEU A 251 -11.47 -26.52 -9.31
CA LEU A 251 -11.26 -27.06 -7.97
C LEU A 251 -12.00 -28.38 -7.69
N GLY A 252 -12.84 -28.82 -8.64
CA GLY A 252 -13.60 -30.04 -8.52
C GLY A 252 -14.62 -30.20 -9.65
N ASP A 253 -15.47 -31.23 -9.59
CA ASP A 253 -16.40 -31.60 -10.66
C ASP A 253 -17.69 -30.78 -10.70
N ALA A 254 -17.90 -29.90 -9.69
CA ALA A 254 -19.09 -29.06 -9.63
C ALA A 254 -19.14 -28.08 -10.83
N GLN A 255 -20.26 -28.10 -11.54
CA GLN A 255 -20.47 -27.27 -12.70
C GLN A 255 -21.36 -26.06 -12.39
N PRO A 256 -21.05 -24.87 -12.95
CA PRO A 256 -21.90 -23.71 -12.84
C PRO A 256 -23.30 -23.98 -13.39
N LYS A 257 -24.31 -23.42 -12.74
CA LYS A 257 -25.71 -23.51 -13.14
C LYS A 257 -26.24 -22.14 -13.56
N PRO A 258 -27.15 -22.06 -14.54
CA PRO A 258 -27.90 -20.85 -14.77
C PRO A 258 -28.66 -20.42 -13.51
N ARG A 259 -28.73 -19.14 -13.24
CA ARG A 259 -29.50 -18.60 -12.11
C ARG A 259 -30.99 -18.73 -12.35
N ALA A 260 -31.73 -19.02 -11.31
CA ALA A 260 -33.20 -19.07 -11.35
C ALA A 260 -33.85 -17.72 -11.77
N ALA A 261 -33.17 -16.61 -11.51
CA ALA A 261 -33.60 -15.25 -11.88
C ALA A 261 -33.30 -14.84 -13.32
N GLY A 262 -32.92 -15.76 -14.21
CA GLY A 262 -32.91 -15.61 -15.67
C GLY A 262 -31.57 -15.15 -16.28
N THR A 263 -30.68 -14.43 -15.60
CA THR A 263 -29.39 -14.03 -16.15
C THR A 263 -28.25 -14.39 -15.24
N GLY A 264 -27.12 -14.86 -15.84
CA GLY A 264 -25.88 -15.18 -15.13
C GLY A 264 -25.78 -16.63 -14.67
N GLN A 265 -24.74 -16.87 -13.91
CA GLN A 265 -24.37 -18.19 -13.40
C GLN A 265 -24.16 -18.17 -11.88
N GLU A 266 -24.44 -19.29 -11.25
CA GLU A 266 -24.12 -19.54 -9.86
C GLU A 266 -23.42 -20.89 -9.71
N LEU A 267 -22.53 -20.99 -8.72
CA LEU A 267 -21.82 -22.21 -8.39
C LEU A 267 -21.67 -22.29 -6.88
N ARG A 268 -22.15 -23.38 -6.28
CA ARG A 268 -21.97 -23.67 -4.85
C ARG A 268 -21.46 -25.08 -4.71
N PHE A 269 -20.35 -25.22 -4.00
CA PHE A 269 -19.78 -26.55 -3.69
C PHE A 269 -18.87 -26.44 -2.49
N ALA A 270 -18.61 -27.60 -1.87
CA ALA A 270 -17.64 -27.74 -0.78
C ALA A 270 -16.55 -28.73 -1.20
N THR A 271 -15.31 -28.46 -0.81
CA THR A 271 -14.17 -29.37 -1.00
C THR A 271 -13.89 -30.24 0.22
N GLY A 272 -14.73 -30.15 1.27
CA GLY A 272 -14.66 -30.91 2.52
C GLY A 272 -15.58 -30.28 3.56
N THR A 273 -15.51 -30.75 4.81
CA THR A 273 -16.36 -30.27 5.91
C THR A 273 -15.56 -29.42 6.92
N GLY A 274 -16.17 -28.32 7.41
CA GLY A 274 -15.59 -27.49 8.47
C GLY A 274 -14.41 -26.64 8.04
N GLY A 275 -14.37 -26.26 6.78
CA GLY A 275 -13.32 -25.44 6.17
C GLY A 275 -13.58 -23.94 6.24
N ALA A 276 -12.90 -23.23 5.37
CA ALA A 276 -13.08 -21.80 5.16
C ALA A 276 -14.34 -21.51 4.33
N GLN A 277 -14.79 -20.27 4.30
CA GLN A 277 -15.86 -19.79 3.43
C GLN A 277 -15.29 -18.84 2.40
N VAL A 278 -15.58 -19.07 1.12
CA VAL A 278 -15.15 -18.24 0.01
C VAL A 278 -16.37 -17.76 -0.78
N THR A 279 -16.63 -16.47 -0.71
CA THR A 279 -17.73 -15.83 -1.42
C THR A 279 -17.17 -15.00 -2.56
N VAL A 280 -17.60 -15.24 -3.79
CA VAL A 280 -17.15 -14.52 -4.97
C VAL A 280 -18.35 -13.95 -5.71
N ARG A 281 -18.37 -12.66 -5.92
CA ARG A 281 -19.46 -11.94 -6.57
C ARG A 281 -18.93 -11.07 -7.70
N SER A 282 -19.52 -11.23 -8.89
CA SER A 282 -19.27 -10.32 -10.01
C SER A 282 -20.57 -9.90 -10.67
N PHE A 283 -20.64 -8.65 -11.12
CA PHE A 283 -21.80 -8.22 -11.90
C PHE A 283 -21.62 -8.56 -13.39
N LYS A 284 -20.46 -8.24 -13.98
CA LYS A 284 -20.17 -8.47 -15.40
C LYS A 284 -18.94 -9.33 -15.67
N GLY A 285 -18.00 -9.36 -14.74
CA GLY A 285 -16.71 -10.03 -14.91
C GLY A 285 -16.83 -11.55 -14.85
N ALA A 286 -15.92 -12.22 -15.53
CA ALA A 286 -15.75 -13.66 -15.40
C ALA A 286 -15.15 -14.03 -14.02
N ILE A 287 -15.50 -15.22 -13.53
CA ILE A 287 -14.97 -15.78 -12.29
C ILE A 287 -14.23 -17.08 -12.63
N VAL A 288 -13.00 -17.19 -12.17
CA VAL A 288 -12.18 -18.40 -12.31
C VAL A 288 -11.77 -18.89 -10.91
N LEU A 289 -12.13 -20.12 -10.57
CA LEU A 289 -11.72 -20.81 -9.37
C LEU A 289 -10.74 -21.93 -9.76
N GLY A 290 -9.53 -21.95 -9.16
CA GLY A 290 -8.53 -22.91 -9.58
C GLY A 290 -7.49 -23.24 -8.52
N PRO A 291 -6.69 -24.31 -8.74
CA PRO A 291 -5.57 -24.63 -7.88
C PRO A 291 -4.45 -23.59 -8.05
N LYS A 292 -3.69 -23.41 -6.96
CA LYS A 292 -2.48 -22.61 -6.89
C LYS A 292 -1.32 -23.36 -7.55
#